data_093f46f014fbb442cf23bd2771d0ff1a
#
_entry.id   093f46f014fbb442cf23bd2771d0ff1a
#
_cell.length_a   1.000
_cell.length_b   1.000
_cell.length_c   1.000
_cell.angle_alpha   90.00
_cell.angle_beta   90.00
_cell.angle_gamma   90.00
#
_symmetry.space_group_name_H-M   'P 1'
#
loop_
_entity.id
_entity.type
_entity.pdbx_description
1 polymer ?
#
loop_
_entity_poly.entity_id
_entity_poly.type
_entity_poly.pdbx_seq_one_letter_code
_entity_poly.pdbx_strand_id
1 'polypeptide(L)'
;MDIKGKAYKFGSDIDTDLIIPARYLNTTEPEELAKYCMQDIDETFTEKINQGDIIVAGKNFGCGSSREHAPIAIKAAGISCVIAKSYARIFYRNSFNIGLPILESKEASDNIEEGDHIAVDFSKGIIRNITKTEEYKADKFPDFIQNIIKYDGLVGYVKNKLNQGAKNDI
;
A
#
# COMPACT_ATOMS: atom_id res chain seq x y z
N MET A 1 5.56 -12.67 -4.55
CA MET A 1 5.48 -12.08 -3.20
C MET A 1 4.09 -12.37 -2.69
N ASP A 2 4.02 -13.10 -1.59
CA ASP A 2 2.75 -13.47 -0.96
C ASP A 2 2.54 -12.60 0.28
N ILE A 3 1.44 -11.87 0.32
CA ILE A 3 1.03 -11.00 1.41
C ILE A 3 -0.16 -11.67 2.11
N LYS A 4 -0.18 -11.65 3.44
CA LYS A 4 -1.31 -12.14 4.24
C LYS A 4 -1.55 -11.20 5.40
N GLY A 5 -2.79 -10.82 5.63
CA GLY A 5 -3.16 -9.94 6.72
C GLY A 5 -4.67 -9.82 6.88
N LYS A 6 -5.05 -9.13 7.94
CA LYS A 6 -6.44 -8.75 8.22
C LYS A 6 -6.79 -7.49 7.43
N ALA A 7 -8.00 -7.42 6.91
CA ALA A 7 -8.51 -6.29 6.17
C ALA A 7 -9.05 -5.20 7.10
N TYR A 8 -8.67 -3.95 6.81
CA TYR A 8 -9.25 -2.73 7.38
C TYR A 8 -9.93 -1.95 6.27
N LYS A 9 -11.24 -1.74 6.40
CA LYS A 9 -12.09 -1.21 5.33
C LYS A 9 -12.36 0.28 5.47
N PHE A 10 -12.11 1.02 4.40
CA PHE A 10 -12.39 2.44 4.29
C PHE A 10 -13.26 2.77 3.08
N GLY A 11 -13.90 3.93 3.09
CA GLY A 11 -14.76 4.41 2.02
C GLY A 11 -14.00 4.87 0.78
N SER A 12 -14.72 5.63 -0.06
CA SER A 12 -14.14 6.32 -1.23
C SER A 12 -13.60 7.70 -0.84
N ASP A 13 -12.78 8.27 -1.73
CA ASP A 13 -12.25 9.63 -1.62
C ASP A 13 -11.44 9.88 -0.33
N ILE A 14 -10.72 8.87 0.12
CA ILE A 14 -9.78 9.01 1.22
C ILE A 14 -8.60 9.86 0.72
N ASP A 15 -8.56 11.11 1.14
CA ASP A 15 -7.52 12.04 0.72
C ASP A 15 -6.24 11.91 1.56
N THR A 16 -5.17 12.55 1.09
CA THR A 16 -3.86 12.47 1.75
C THR A 16 -3.82 13.13 3.12
N ASP A 17 -4.72 14.10 3.41
CA ASP A 17 -4.85 14.70 4.75
C ASP A 17 -5.52 13.73 5.74
N LEU A 18 -6.43 12.88 5.26
CA LEU A 18 -7.02 11.83 6.07
C LEU A 18 -6.04 10.67 6.33
N ILE A 19 -5.13 10.39 5.38
CA ILE A 19 -4.10 9.36 5.54
C ILE A 19 -3.02 9.83 6.52
N ILE A 20 -2.52 11.06 6.33
CA ILE A 20 -1.55 11.70 7.23
C ILE A 20 -1.85 13.19 7.34
N PRO A 21 -2.39 13.65 8.47
CA PRO A 21 -2.80 15.04 8.64
C PRO A 21 -1.63 16.03 8.48
N ALA A 22 -1.93 17.19 7.85
CA ALA A 22 -0.94 18.20 7.51
C ALA A 22 -0.10 18.66 8.72
N ARG A 23 -0.67 18.65 9.91
CA ARG A 23 0.02 19.04 11.16
C ARG A 23 1.20 18.14 11.54
N TYR A 24 1.33 16.96 10.94
CA TYR A 24 2.40 16.00 11.20
C TYR A 24 3.44 15.93 10.06
N LEU A 25 3.36 16.81 9.06
CA LEU A 25 4.28 16.84 7.92
C LEU A 25 5.60 17.62 8.18
N ASN A 26 5.89 17.92 9.43
CA ASN A 26 7.13 18.56 9.84
C ASN A 26 8.34 17.60 9.91
N THR A 27 8.11 16.33 9.62
CA THR A 27 9.12 15.27 9.57
C THR A 27 8.94 14.42 8.32
N THR A 28 10.01 13.78 7.87
CA THR A 28 10.02 12.74 6.83
C THR A 28 10.36 11.37 7.40
N GLU A 29 10.57 11.28 8.72
CA GLU A 29 10.92 10.02 9.38
C GLU A 29 9.74 9.07 9.37
N PRO A 30 9.86 7.87 8.74
CA PRO A 30 8.76 6.94 8.56
C PRO A 30 8.11 6.51 9.89
N GLU A 31 8.91 6.26 10.91
CA GLU A 31 8.45 5.82 12.24
C GLU A 31 7.62 6.89 12.94
N GLU A 32 7.94 8.17 12.74
CA GLU A 32 7.15 9.27 13.28
C GLU A 32 5.82 9.44 12.53
N LEU A 33 5.85 9.36 11.19
CA LEU A 33 4.63 9.43 10.37
C LEU A 33 3.67 8.27 10.66
N ALA A 34 4.21 7.08 10.89
CA ALA A 34 3.44 5.88 11.19
C ALA A 34 2.49 6.05 12.39
N LYS A 35 2.92 6.80 13.42
CA LYS A 35 2.14 7.03 14.64
C LYS A 35 0.79 7.71 14.41
N TYR A 36 0.67 8.44 13.31
CA TYR A 36 -0.49 9.28 12.98
C TYR A 36 -1.23 8.81 11.72
N CYS A 37 -0.85 7.63 11.21
CA CYS A 37 -1.48 7.05 10.02
C CYS A 37 -2.98 6.84 10.24
N MET A 38 -3.81 7.38 9.34
CA MET A 38 -5.28 7.29 9.35
C MET A 38 -5.95 7.91 10.60
N GLN A 39 -5.24 8.67 11.41
CA GLN A 39 -5.72 9.17 12.70
C GLN A 39 -6.99 10.01 12.61
N ASP A 40 -7.16 10.81 11.56
CA ASP A 40 -8.35 11.67 11.41
C ASP A 40 -9.60 10.90 10.92
N ILE A 41 -9.45 9.62 10.54
CA ILE A 41 -10.54 8.71 10.21
C ILE A 41 -10.83 7.76 11.37
N ASP A 42 -9.78 7.20 11.97
CA ASP A 42 -9.86 6.27 13.08
C ASP A 42 -8.67 6.51 14.03
N GLU A 43 -8.93 7.22 15.13
CA GLU A 43 -7.91 7.59 16.12
C GLU A 43 -7.18 6.38 16.72
N THR A 44 -7.81 5.22 16.67
CA THR A 44 -7.25 3.97 17.22
C THR A 44 -6.66 3.05 16.14
N PHE A 45 -6.60 3.48 14.89
CA PHE A 45 -6.15 2.66 13.76
C PHE A 45 -4.78 2.04 14.01
N THR A 46 -3.79 2.85 14.41
CA THR A 46 -2.42 2.39 14.65
C THR A 46 -2.26 1.45 15.83
N GLU A 47 -3.21 1.45 16.76
CA GLU A 47 -3.25 0.53 17.91
C GLU A 47 -3.86 -0.83 17.53
N LYS A 48 -4.72 -0.86 16.50
CA LYS A 48 -5.46 -2.06 16.08
C LYS A 48 -4.72 -2.91 15.06
N ILE A 49 -3.90 -2.26 14.21
CA ILE A 49 -3.22 -2.93 13.10
C ILE A 49 -2.04 -3.76 13.58
N ASN A 50 -1.77 -4.84 12.87
CA ASN A 50 -0.57 -5.63 13.02
C ASN A 50 0.28 -5.56 11.75
N GLN A 51 1.56 -5.86 11.92
CA GLN A 51 2.47 -5.96 10.78
C GLN A 51 1.94 -6.99 9.76
N GLY A 52 1.76 -6.55 8.54
CA GLY A 52 1.27 -7.40 7.46
C GLY A 52 -0.19 -7.14 7.08
N ASP A 53 -0.95 -6.41 7.89
CA ASP A 53 -2.36 -6.11 7.62
C ASP A 53 -2.57 -5.30 6.32
N ILE A 54 -3.80 -5.27 5.86
CA ILE A 54 -4.17 -4.79 4.52
C ILE A 54 -5.25 -3.71 4.63
N ILE A 55 -5.07 -2.59 3.95
CA ILE A 55 -6.13 -1.60 3.75
C ILE A 55 -6.96 -1.99 2.53
N VAL A 56 -8.28 -1.95 2.68
CA VAL A 56 -9.25 -2.09 1.58
C VAL A 56 -10.08 -0.81 1.49
N ALA A 57 -10.13 -0.18 0.32
CA ALA A 57 -10.77 1.12 0.17
C ALA A 57 -11.62 1.23 -1.11
N GLY A 58 -12.44 2.27 -1.16
CA GLY A 58 -13.29 2.58 -2.30
C GLY A 58 -12.54 3.24 -3.46
N LYS A 59 -13.22 4.16 -4.16
CA LYS A 59 -12.65 4.90 -5.31
C LYS A 59 -11.73 6.02 -4.84
N ASN A 60 -10.78 6.38 -5.73
CA ASN A 60 -9.98 7.60 -5.64
C ASN A 60 -9.17 7.71 -4.33
N PHE A 61 -8.62 6.58 -3.87
CA PHE A 61 -7.79 6.53 -2.67
C PHE A 61 -6.50 7.34 -2.86
N GLY A 62 -6.13 8.13 -1.86
CA GLY A 62 -4.94 8.98 -1.89
C GLY A 62 -5.13 10.25 -2.73
N CYS A 63 -6.36 10.73 -2.90
CA CYS A 63 -6.64 12.01 -3.56
C CYS A 63 -6.10 13.21 -2.74
N GLY A 64 -6.28 14.41 -3.26
CA GLY A 64 -5.81 15.64 -2.63
C GLY A 64 -4.38 16.00 -2.99
N SER A 65 -3.60 16.46 -2.02
CA SER A 65 -2.25 16.97 -2.24
C SER A 65 -1.24 15.90 -2.62
N SER A 66 -0.25 16.27 -3.45
CA SER A 66 0.87 15.38 -3.81
C SER A 66 1.81 15.18 -2.62
N ARG A 67 1.49 14.24 -1.74
CA ARG A 67 2.28 13.95 -0.53
C ARG A 67 2.85 12.54 -0.58
N GLU A 68 4.15 12.46 -0.67
CA GLU A 68 4.88 11.20 -0.52
C GLU A 68 4.77 10.65 0.91
N HIS A 69 4.54 11.54 1.90
CA HIS A 69 4.31 11.16 3.31
C HIS A 69 3.16 10.19 3.51
N ALA A 70 2.08 10.27 2.69
CA ALA A 70 0.92 9.41 2.86
C ALA A 70 1.25 7.92 2.64
N PRO A 71 1.83 7.48 1.52
CA PRO A 71 2.21 6.08 1.37
C PRO A 71 3.37 5.66 2.30
N ILE A 72 4.26 6.60 2.71
CA ILE A 72 5.30 6.33 3.72
C ILE A 72 4.65 5.99 5.05
N ALA A 73 3.68 6.80 5.52
CA ALA A 73 2.96 6.56 6.77
C ALA A 73 2.26 5.21 6.78
N ILE A 74 1.54 4.86 5.71
CA ILE A 74 0.86 3.57 5.56
C ILE A 74 1.84 2.40 5.68
N LYS A 75 2.93 2.46 4.91
CA LYS A 75 3.94 1.40 4.90
C LYS A 75 4.64 1.26 6.25
N ALA A 76 5.05 2.38 6.84
CA ALA A 76 5.74 2.39 8.13
C ALA A 76 4.83 1.98 9.30
N ALA A 77 3.52 2.21 9.21
CA ALA A 77 2.54 1.72 10.18
C ALA A 77 2.40 0.20 10.16
N GLY A 78 2.94 -0.50 9.15
CA GLY A 78 2.92 -1.96 9.06
C GLY A 78 1.93 -2.52 8.04
N ILE A 79 1.25 -1.66 7.29
CA ILE A 79 0.37 -2.11 6.21
C ILE A 79 1.20 -2.67 5.06
N SER A 80 0.92 -3.90 4.68
CA SER A 80 1.66 -4.63 3.64
C SER A 80 1.12 -4.42 2.23
N CYS A 81 -0.14 -4.02 2.10
CA CYS A 81 -0.79 -3.78 0.81
C CYS A 81 -2.01 -2.87 0.98
N VAL A 82 -2.31 -2.09 -0.04
CA VAL A 82 -3.60 -1.40 -0.18
C VAL A 82 -4.34 -1.97 -1.38
N ILE A 83 -5.61 -2.32 -1.20
CA ILE A 83 -6.52 -2.77 -2.26
C ILE A 83 -7.62 -1.70 -2.38
N ALA A 84 -7.82 -1.15 -3.57
CA ALA A 84 -8.85 -0.14 -3.78
C ALA A 84 -9.56 -0.32 -5.13
N LYS A 85 -10.72 0.34 -5.29
CA LYS A 85 -11.39 0.41 -6.62
C LYS A 85 -10.61 1.22 -7.62
N SER A 86 -9.97 2.29 -7.17
CA SER A 86 -9.07 3.14 -7.95
C SER A 86 -8.24 4.04 -7.02
N TYR A 87 -7.16 4.58 -7.55
CA TYR A 87 -6.24 5.49 -6.86
C TYR A 87 -6.14 6.84 -7.55
N ALA A 88 -5.83 7.88 -6.80
CA ALA A 88 -5.33 9.11 -7.36
C ALA A 88 -3.94 8.87 -8.00
N ARG A 89 -3.70 9.47 -9.19
CA ARG A 89 -2.48 9.21 -9.99
C ARG A 89 -1.18 9.46 -9.22
N ILE A 90 -1.16 10.49 -8.39
CA ILE A 90 0.03 10.88 -7.61
C ILE A 90 0.30 9.86 -6.51
N PHE A 91 -0.73 9.47 -5.76
CA PHE A 91 -0.61 8.43 -4.73
C PHE A 91 -0.14 7.11 -5.33
N TYR A 92 -0.71 6.72 -6.47
CA TYR A 92 -0.31 5.53 -7.22
C TYR A 92 1.19 5.53 -7.53
N ARG A 93 1.72 6.62 -8.09
CA ARG A 93 3.15 6.74 -8.41
C ARG A 93 4.04 6.75 -7.17
N ASN A 94 3.65 7.50 -6.14
CA ASN A 94 4.42 7.60 -4.90
C ASN A 94 4.49 6.25 -4.18
N SER A 95 3.40 5.47 -4.19
CA SER A 95 3.36 4.14 -3.58
C SER A 95 4.42 3.21 -4.17
N PHE A 96 4.55 3.16 -5.50
CA PHE A 96 5.61 2.35 -6.13
C PHE A 96 7.01 2.87 -5.83
N ASN A 97 7.21 4.18 -5.86
CA ASN A 97 8.51 4.79 -5.57
C ASN A 97 9.05 4.37 -4.21
N ILE A 98 8.19 4.25 -3.20
CA ILE A 98 8.56 3.84 -1.85
C ILE A 98 8.42 2.33 -1.60
N GLY A 99 7.94 1.57 -2.59
CA GLY A 99 7.77 0.12 -2.48
C GLY A 99 6.57 -0.33 -1.64
N LEU A 100 5.50 0.48 -1.57
CA LEU A 100 4.21 0.07 -1.02
C LEU A 100 3.42 -0.69 -2.09
N PRO A 101 3.09 -1.99 -1.89
CA PRO A 101 2.21 -2.72 -2.79
C PRO A 101 0.80 -2.14 -2.80
N ILE A 102 0.27 -1.89 -4.00
CA ILE A 102 -1.13 -1.46 -4.18
C ILE A 102 -1.77 -2.27 -5.30
N LEU A 103 -3.05 -2.56 -5.22
CA LEU A 103 -3.80 -3.31 -6.21
C LEU A 103 -5.15 -2.65 -6.51
N GLU A 104 -5.48 -2.51 -7.78
CA GLU A 104 -6.83 -2.12 -8.21
C GLU A 104 -7.69 -3.37 -8.44
N SER A 105 -8.77 -3.47 -7.67
CA SER A 105 -9.79 -4.49 -7.84
C SER A 105 -11.13 -3.98 -7.33
N LYS A 106 -12.03 -3.69 -8.25
CA LYS A 106 -13.38 -3.25 -7.90
C LYS A 106 -14.12 -4.34 -7.12
N GLU A 107 -14.02 -5.58 -7.60
CA GLU A 107 -14.72 -6.71 -7.01
C GLU A 107 -14.22 -7.01 -5.59
N ALA A 108 -12.90 -7.08 -5.38
CA ALA A 108 -12.33 -7.26 -4.05
C ALA A 108 -12.72 -6.12 -3.10
N SER A 109 -12.62 -4.87 -3.58
CA SER A 109 -13.02 -3.71 -2.78
C SER A 109 -14.50 -3.71 -2.40
N ASP A 110 -15.40 -4.24 -3.24
CA ASP A 110 -16.83 -4.30 -2.93
C ASP A 110 -17.16 -5.41 -1.91
N ASN A 111 -16.51 -6.57 -2.01
CA ASN A 111 -16.92 -7.79 -1.30
C ASN A 111 -16.08 -8.11 -0.03
N ILE A 112 -14.86 -7.59 0.07
CA ILE A 112 -14.06 -7.74 1.30
C ILE A 112 -14.66 -6.84 2.38
N GLU A 113 -14.82 -7.38 3.58
CA GLU A 113 -15.34 -6.68 4.75
C GLU A 113 -14.23 -6.44 5.78
N GLU A 114 -14.50 -5.51 6.70
CA GLU A 114 -13.65 -5.25 7.86
C GLU A 114 -13.41 -6.54 8.64
N GLY A 115 -12.15 -6.86 8.88
CA GLY A 115 -11.76 -8.04 9.66
C GLY A 115 -11.56 -9.32 8.85
N ASP A 116 -11.90 -9.36 7.56
CA ASP A 116 -11.61 -10.52 6.71
C ASP A 116 -10.10 -10.81 6.65
N HIS A 117 -9.75 -12.08 6.62
CA HIS A 117 -8.38 -12.53 6.38
C HIS A 117 -8.11 -12.67 4.88
N ILE A 118 -7.15 -11.90 4.40
CA ILE A 118 -6.84 -11.77 2.97
C ILE A 118 -5.45 -12.32 2.69
N ALA A 119 -5.33 -13.04 1.58
CA ALA A 119 -4.04 -13.43 1.00
C ALA A 119 -3.92 -12.85 -0.42
N VAL A 120 -2.78 -12.23 -0.72
CA VAL A 120 -2.52 -11.61 -2.02
C VAL A 120 -1.31 -12.26 -2.68
N ASP A 121 -1.48 -12.85 -3.86
CA ASP A 121 -0.39 -13.18 -4.76
C ASP A 121 -0.17 -12.00 -5.71
N PHE A 122 0.73 -11.11 -5.31
CA PHE A 122 1.00 -9.88 -6.03
C PHE A 122 1.54 -10.13 -7.45
N SER A 123 2.29 -11.22 -7.64
CA SER A 123 2.86 -11.56 -8.94
C SER A 123 1.83 -12.05 -9.95
N LYS A 124 0.76 -12.66 -9.47
CA LYS A 124 -0.34 -13.13 -10.31
C LYS A 124 -1.53 -12.18 -10.36
N GLY A 125 -1.57 -11.15 -9.50
CA GLY A 125 -2.72 -10.28 -9.35
C GLY A 125 -3.95 -11.03 -8.80
N ILE A 126 -3.72 -11.96 -7.88
CA ILE A 126 -4.79 -12.75 -7.26
C ILE A 126 -4.98 -12.33 -5.81
N ILE A 127 -6.20 -12.03 -5.44
CA ILE A 127 -6.62 -11.68 -4.08
C ILE A 127 -7.58 -12.75 -3.59
N ARG A 128 -7.24 -13.42 -2.48
CA ARG A 128 -8.09 -14.44 -1.84
C ARG A 128 -8.63 -13.94 -0.53
N ASN A 129 -9.93 -13.92 -0.40
CA ASN A 129 -10.60 -13.77 0.89
C ASN A 129 -10.70 -15.16 1.55
N ILE A 130 -9.84 -15.41 2.52
CA ILE A 130 -9.76 -16.70 3.20
C ILE A 130 -10.97 -16.91 4.09
N THR A 131 -11.48 -15.83 4.71
CA THR A 131 -12.67 -15.87 5.59
C THR A 131 -13.91 -16.32 4.83
N LYS A 132 -14.10 -15.82 3.61
CA LYS A 132 -15.29 -16.12 2.77
C LYS A 132 -15.05 -17.21 1.73
N THR A 133 -13.82 -17.69 1.59
CA THR A 133 -13.43 -18.66 0.53
C THR A 133 -13.71 -18.12 -0.88
N GLU A 134 -13.40 -16.86 -1.12
CA GLU A 134 -13.59 -16.15 -2.39
C GLU A 134 -12.27 -15.74 -3.00
N GLU A 135 -12.23 -15.64 -4.34
CA GLU A 135 -11.05 -15.21 -5.08
C GLU A 135 -11.43 -14.09 -6.06
N TYR A 136 -10.62 -13.04 -6.07
CA TYR A 136 -10.78 -11.87 -6.94
C TYR A 136 -9.52 -11.66 -7.76
N LYS A 137 -9.66 -10.94 -8.86
CA LYS A 137 -8.56 -10.56 -9.74
C LYS A 137 -8.26 -9.07 -9.61
N ALA A 138 -6.99 -8.75 -9.70
CA ALA A 138 -6.48 -7.40 -9.88
C ALA A 138 -5.62 -7.34 -11.14
N ASP A 139 -5.42 -6.15 -11.68
CA ASP A 139 -4.53 -5.96 -12.81
C ASP A 139 -3.09 -6.33 -12.45
N LYS A 140 -2.47 -7.11 -13.32
CA LYS A 140 -1.07 -7.51 -13.16
C LYS A 140 -0.14 -6.33 -13.44
N PHE A 141 0.78 -6.07 -12.54
CA PHE A 141 1.82 -5.10 -12.79
C PHE A 141 2.90 -5.65 -13.72
N PRO A 142 3.46 -4.80 -14.59
CA PRO A 142 4.67 -5.13 -15.34
C PRO A 142 5.81 -5.57 -14.42
N ASP A 143 6.67 -6.46 -14.90
CA ASP A 143 7.76 -7.05 -14.10
C ASP A 143 8.70 -6.00 -13.48
N PHE A 144 8.90 -4.86 -14.17
CA PHE A 144 9.75 -3.81 -13.63
C PHE A 144 9.15 -3.15 -12.37
N ILE A 145 7.82 -2.99 -12.29
CA ILE A 145 7.11 -2.49 -11.09
C ILE A 145 7.22 -3.52 -9.97
N GLN A 146 7.01 -4.81 -10.27
CA GLN A 146 7.16 -5.87 -9.29
C GLN A 146 8.58 -5.90 -8.70
N ASN A 147 9.60 -5.64 -9.54
CA ASN A 147 10.99 -5.54 -9.08
C ASN A 147 11.23 -4.30 -8.20
N ILE A 148 10.64 -3.14 -8.53
CA ILE A 148 10.75 -1.95 -7.68
C ILE A 148 10.22 -2.27 -6.27
N ILE A 149 9.04 -2.87 -6.16
CA ILE A 149 8.45 -3.27 -4.88
C ILE A 149 9.33 -4.31 -4.16
N LYS A 150 9.84 -5.31 -4.89
CA LYS A 150 10.72 -6.35 -4.34
C LYS A 150 12.01 -5.80 -3.70
N TYR A 151 12.53 -4.70 -4.25
CA TYR A 151 13.74 -4.03 -3.75
C TYR A 151 13.41 -2.84 -2.84
N ASP A 152 12.24 -2.84 -2.23
CA ASP A 152 11.82 -1.85 -1.25
C ASP A 152 11.77 -0.41 -1.80
N GLY A 153 11.35 -0.28 -3.06
CA GLY A 153 11.17 0.97 -3.76
C GLY A 153 12.24 1.27 -4.83
N LEU A 154 12.05 2.40 -5.49
CA LEU A 154 12.87 2.79 -6.66
C LEU A 154 14.37 2.93 -6.30
N VAL A 155 14.67 3.50 -5.15
CA VAL A 155 16.06 3.71 -4.71
C VAL A 155 16.75 2.35 -4.49
N GLY A 156 16.10 1.40 -3.83
CA GLY A 156 16.62 0.05 -3.63
C GLY A 156 16.82 -0.69 -4.95
N TYR A 157 15.87 -0.56 -5.88
CA TYR A 157 15.96 -1.15 -7.21
C TYR A 157 17.15 -0.61 -8.01
N VAL A 158 17.35 0.72 -8.03
CA VAL A 158 18.46 1.36 -8.74
C VAL A 158 19.81 0.95 -8.13
N LYS A 159 19.95 0.97 -6.81
CA LYS A 159 21.18 0.50 -6.13
C LYS A 159 21.52 -0.95 -6.49
N ASN A 160 20.52 -1.82 -6.54
CA ASN A 160 20.75 -3.22 -6.94
C ASN A 160 21.23 -3.33 -8.40
N LYS A 161 20.63 -2.58 -9.32
CA LYS A 161 21.03 -2.54 -10.73
C LYS A 161 22.48 -2.06 -10.92
N LEU A 162 22.86 -0.98 -10.24
CA LEU A 162 24.25 -0.47 -10.29
C LEU A 162 25.26 -1.47 -9.76
N ASN A 163 24.95 -2.17 -8.65
CA ASN A 163 25.81 -3.19 -8.09
C ASN A 163 25.96 -4.43 -9.00
N GLN A 164 24.94 -4.75 -9.80
CA GLN A 164 25.02 -5.84 -10.79
C GLN A 164 25.81 -5.44 -12.02
N GLY A 165 25.70 -4.18 -12.49
CA GLY A 165 26.52 -3.67 -13.59
C GLY A 165 28.01 -3.68 -13.26
N ALA A 166 28.38 -3.21 -12.08
CA ALA A 166 29.77 -3.18 -11.63
C ALA A 166 30.44 -4.57 -11.47
N LYS A 167 29.66 -5.65 -11.39
CA LYS A 167 30.17 -7.03 -11.33
C LYS A 167 30.37 -7.68 -12.69
N ASN A 168 29.82 -7.10 -13.76
CA ASN A 168 29.95 -7.64 -15.11
C ASN A 168 31.08 -6.94 -15.90
N ASP A 169 31.74 -5.93 -15.30
CA ASP A 169 32.86 -5.19 -15.90
C ASP A 169 34.22 -5.61 -15.31
N ILE A 170 34.29 -6.74 -14.61
CA ILE A 170 35.53 -7.41 -14.14
C ILE A 170 35.53 -8.83 -14.74
#